data_9139b32e150b6983f232c05b60e7d231
#
_entry.id   9139b32e150b6983f232c05b60e7d231
#
_cell.length_a   1.000
_cell.length_b   1.000
_cell.length_c   1.000
_cell.angle_alpha   90.00
_cell.angle_beta   90.00
_cell.angle_gamma   90.00
#
_symmetry.space_group_name_H-M   'P 1'
#
loop_
_entity.id
_entity.type
_entity.pdbx_description
1 polymer ?
#
loop_
_entity_poly.entity_id
_entity_poly.type
_entity_poly.pdbx_seq_one_letter_code
_entity_poly.pdbx_strand_id
1 'polypeptide(L)'
;MRIISFAEDMRQRGFRPGTEVLSAGLVAAPPDIAEKLEIEPGDELVRLERLRLADGEPMSVEESHLVHRYCPGVLEGDYASNPLREALERDYGIRWLHARQVIRAIPAPGDLARTLSIPPRSALLNIERVSFSQQNTPIEFLRIYYRGDRYALYNELHE
;
A
#
# COMPACT_ATOMS: atom_id res chain seq x y z
N MET A 1 3.21 1.50 -17.55
CA MET A 1 3.43 2.08 -16.19
C MET A 1 4.17 1.07 -15.33
N ARG A 2 5.22 1.50 -14.64
CA ARG A 2 6.06 0.62 -13.83
C ARG A 2 5.62 0.64 -12.37
N ILE A 3 5.73 -0.50 -11.68
CA ILE A 3 5.48 -0.57 -10.24
C ILE A 3 6.71 0.01 -9.53
N ILE A 4 6.54 1.14 -8.84
CA ILE A 4 7.61 1.77 -8.05
C ILE A 4 7.19 1.90 -6.59
N SER A 5 8.17 1.97 -5.69
CA SER A 5 7.90 2.17 -4.26
C SER A 5 7.48 3.61 -3.98
N PHE A 6 6.82 3.82 -2.83
CA PHE A 6 6.49 5.17 -2.37
C PHE A 6 7.74 6.05 -2.26
N ALA A 7 8.84 5.51 -1.69
CA ALA A 7 10.08 6.28 -1.53
C ALA A 7 10.65 6.72 -2.87
N GLU A 8 10.67 5.82 -3.86
CA GLU A 8 11.12 6.16 -5.20
C GLU A 8 10.24 7.23 -5.85
N ASP A 9 8.90 7.08 -5.76
CA ASP A 9 7.95 8.05 -6.29
C ASP A 9 8.14 9.44 -5.66
N MET A 10 8.29 9.52 -4.35
CA MET A 10 8.49 10.79 -3.65
C MET A 10 9.82 11.45 -4.05
N ARG A 11 10.90 10.68 -4.16
CA ARG A 11 12.20 11.21 -4.59
C ARG A 11 12.15 11.74 -6.02
N GLN A 12 11.44 11.06 -6.92
CA GLN A 12 11.24 11.53 -8.29
C GLN A 12 10.48 12.85 -8.35
N ARG A 13 9.60 13.10 -7.38
CA ARG A 13 8.83 14.35 -7.26
C ARG A 13 9.56 15.44 -6.49
N GLY A 14 10.78 15.18 -6.01
CA GLY A 14 11.59 16.14 -5.26
C GLY A 14 11.27 16.19 -3.76
N PHE A 15 10.54 15.21 -3.22
CA PHE A 15 10.22 15.13 -1.79
C PHE A 15 11.14 14.16 -1.05
N ARG A 16 11.35 14.43 0.25
CA ARG A 16 12.01 13.48 1.14
C ARG A 16 10.95 12.56 1.75
N PRO A 17 11.00 11.25 1.47
CA PRO A 17 10.01 10.30 2.01
C PRO A 17 10.24 10.01 3.49
N GLY A 18 9.16 9.77 4.23
CA GLY A 18 9.17 9.27 5.59
C GLY A 18 8.00 8.31 5.79
N THR A 19 8.07 7.49 6.81
CA THR A 19 7.05 6.49 7.12
C THR A 19 6.90 6.31 8.62
N GLU A 20 5.64 6.27 9.08
CA GLU A 20 5.28 5.85 10.44
C GLU A 20 4.38 4.62 10.33
N VAL A 21 4.69 3.58 11.10
CA VAL A 21 3.81 2.41 11.20
C VAL A 21 2.69 2.74 12.19
N LEU A 22 1.44 2.74 11.71
CA LEU A 22 0.27 3.01 12.52
C LEU A 22 -0.24 1.76 13.22
N SER A 23 -0.25 0.63 12.51
CA SER A 23 -0.62 -0.67 13.07
C SER A 23 -0.03 -1.80 12.24
N ALA A 24 0.18 -2.94 12.88
CA ALA A 24 0.66 -4.17 12.22
C ALA A 24 0.15 -5.38 12.99
N GLY A 25 -0.31 -6.40 12.29
CA GLY A 25 -0.81 -7.60 12.93
C GLY A 25 -1.36 -8.62 11.95
N LEU A 26 -1.80 -9.76 12.48
CA LEU A 26 -2.48 -10.80 11.73
C LEU A 26 -3.98 -10.58 11.81
N VAL A 27 -4.67 -10.74 10.69
CA VAL A 27 -6.12 -10.62 10.60
C VAL A 27 -6.68 -11.76 9.74
N ALA A 28 -7.94 -12.13 9.97
CA ALA A 28 -8.64 -13.05 9.09
C ALA A 28 -9.06 -12.33 7.81
N ALA A 29 -8.88 -12.97 6.66
CA ALA A 29 -9.24 -12.37 5.38
C ALA A 29 -10.75 -12.13 5.28
N PRO A 30 -11.20 -10.87 5.10
CA PRO A 30 -12.60 -10.62 4.76
C PRO A 30 -12.93 -11.20 3.38
N PRO A 31 -14.20 -11.55 3.10
CA PRO A 31 -14.57 -12.18 1.83
C PRO A 31 -14.15 -11.39 0.59
N ASP A 32 -14.24 -10.07 0.60
CA ASP A 32 -13.87 -9.21 -0.54
C ASP A 32 -12.36 -9.24 -0.82
N ILE A 33 -11.53 -9.18 0.21
CA ILE A 33 -10.07 -9.26 0.05
C ILE A 33 -9.64 -10.69 -0.31
N ALA A 34 -10.27 -11.70 0.30
CA ALA A 34 -10.00 -13.10 -0.01
C ALA A 34 -10.23 -13.39 -1.49
N GLU A 35 -11.32 -12.87 -2.06
CA GLU A 35 -11.61 -13.02 -3.49
C GLU A 35 -10.50 -12.42 -4.36
N LYS A 36 -10.05 -11.21 -4.03
CA LYS A 36 -8.98 -10.53 -4.78
C LYS A 36 -7.64 -11.25 -4.71
N LEU A 37 -7.35 -11.89 -3.60
CA LEU A 37 -6.10 -12.63 -3.36
C LEU A 37 -6.21 -14.12 -3.70
N GLU A 38 -7.38 -14.57 -4.17
CA GLU A 38 -7.63 -15.98 -4.54
C GLU A 38 -7.31 -16.93 -3.39
N ILE A 39 -7.74 -16.54 -2.18
CA ILE A 39 -7.64 -17.34 -0.95
C ILE A 39 -9.03 -17.52 -0.35
N GLU A 40 -9.13 -18.39 0.66
CA GLU A 40 -10.39 -18.63 1.36
C GLU A 40 -10.70 -17.50 2.35
N PRO A 41 -11.97 -17.07 2.48
CA PRO A 41 -12.36 -16.19 3.59
C PRO A 41 -11.92 -16.78 4.92
N GLY A 42 -11.34 -15.94 5.78
CA GLY A 42 -10.80 -16.36 7.06
C GLY A 42 -9.34 -16.79 7.04
N ASP A 43 -8.75 -17.00 5.86
CA ASP A 43 -7.31 -17.25 5.76
C ASP A 43 -6.52 -16.09 6.37
N GLU A 44 -5.37 -16.41 6.94
CA GLU A 44 -4.58 -15.44 7.68
C GLU A 44 -3.87 -14.45 6.75
N LEU A 45 -4.09 -13.16 7.02
CA LEU A 45 -3.41 -12.05 6.35
C LEU A 45 -2.53 -11.31 7.34
N VAL A 46 -1.41 -10.81 6.85
CA VAL A 46 -0.65 -9.75 7.51
C VAL A 46 -1.27 -8.43 7.10
N ARG A 47 -1.70 -7.61 8.09
CA ARG A 47 -2.17 -6.25 7.83
C ARG A 47 -1.16 -5.26 8.38
N LEU A 48 -0.66 -4.40 7.51
CA LEU A 48 0.29 -3.36 7.86
C LEU A 48 -0.27 -2.01 7.40
N GLU A 49 -0.51 -1.10 8.36
CA GLU A 49 -0.99 0.25 8.08
C GLU A 49 0.12 1.25 8.33
N ARG A 50 0.41 2.09 7.35
CA ARG A 50 1.49 3.06 7.40
C ARG A 50 1.02 4.44 6.98
N LEU A 51 1.47 5.47 7.72
CA LEU A 51 1.37 6.86 7.31
C LEU A 51 2.63 7.21 6.53
N ARG A 52 2.45 7.67 5.29
CA ARG A 52 3.56 8.08 4.43
C ARG A 52 3.68 9.59 4.47
N LEU A 53 4.89 10.07 4.61
CA LEU A 53 5.21 11.48 4.75
C LEU A 53 6.05 11.95 3.56
N ALA A 54 5.80 13.19 3.14
CA ALA A 54 6.61 13.88 2.16
C ALA A 54 7.10 15.19 2.79
N ASP A 55 8.41 15.33 2.94
CA ASP A 55 9.04 16.45 3.66
C ASP A 55 8.44 16.67 5.06
N GLY A 56 8.21 15.56 5.79
CA GLY A 56 7.68 15.57 7.14
C GLY A 56 6.17 15.78 7.27
N GLU A 57 5.46 15.99 6.16
CA GLU A 57 4.00 16.19 6.17
C GLU A 57 3.25 14.96 5.68
N PRO A 58 2.08 14.65 6.26
CA PRO A 58 1.26 13.54 5.79
C PRO A 58 0.92 13.66 4.30
N MET A 59 1.16 12.60 3.56
CA MET A 59 0.85 12.50 2.14
C MET A 59 -0.21 11.44 1.87
N SER A 60 -0.05 10.25 2.47
CA SER A 60 -0.96 9.13 2.24
C SER A 60 -0.99 8.18 3.42
N VAL A 61 -2.06 7.39 3.48
CA VAL A 61 -2.16 6.21 4.34
C VAL A 61 -2.19 4.99 3.43
N GLU A 62 -1.39 3.99 3.76
CA GLU A 62 -1.34 2.71 3.05
C GLU A 62 -1.75 1.57 3.95
N GLU A 63 -2.67 0.73 3.47
CA GLU A 63 -3.04 -0.52 4.12
C GLU A 63 -2.58 -1.68 3.23
N SER A 64 -1.52 -2.40 3.64
CA SER A 64 -1.06 -3.61 2.98
C SER A 64 -1.72 -4.82 3.61
N HIS A 65 -2.22 -5.72 2.78
CA HIS A 65 -2.75 -7.03 3.20
C HIS A 65 -1.94 -8.08 2.43
N LEU A 66 -1.12 -8.84 3.14
CA LEU A 66 -0.27 -9.88 2.55
C LEU A 66 -0.79 -11.25 2.94
N VAL A 67 -0.76 -12.21 2.02
CA VAL A 67 -1.09 -13.60 2.33
C VAL A 67 0.02 -14.15 3.24
N HIS A 68 -0.30 -14.38 4.52
CA HIS A 68 0.68 -14.69 5.55
C HIS A 68 1.52 -15.94 5.25
N ARG A 69 0.90 -16.99 4.71
CA ARG A 69 1.62 -18.25 4.44
C ARG A 69 2.78 -18.10 3.45
N TYR A 70 2.79 -17.05 2.63
CA TYR A 70 3.89 -16.79 1.68
C TYR A 70 5.03 -15.98 2.30
N CYS A 71 4.79 -15.32 3.44
CA CYS A 71 5.80 -14.48 4.10
C CYS A 71 5.76 -14.62 5.63
N PRO A 72 5.88 -15.86 6.17
CA PRO A 72 5.86 -16.06 7.63
C PRO A 72 7.01 -15.29 8.28
N GLY A 73 6.73 -14.62 9.39
CA GLY A 73 7.72 -13.82 10.10
C GLY A 73 7.91 -12.40 9.57
N VAL A 74 7.17 -12.00 8.52
CA VAL A 74 7.32 -10.65 7.94
C VAL A 74 7.00 -9.54 8.95
N LEU A 75 6.14 -9.79 9.94
CA LEU A 75 5.79 -8.81 10.97
C LEU A 75 6.95 -8.48 11.92
N GLU A 76 8.02 -9.25 11.93
CA GLU A 76 9.21 -8.98 12.75
C GLU A 76 10.05 -7.83 12.19
N GLY A 77 9.81 -7.41 10.95
CA GLY A 77 10.54 -6.33 10.31
C GLY A 77 10.14 -4.94 10.79
N ASP A 78 11.07 -3.99 10.64
CA ASP A 78 10.84 -2.55 10.89
C ASP A 78 10.53 -1.86 9.56
N TYR A 79 9.25 -1.62 9.29
CA TYR A 79 8.79 -1.01 8.04
C TYR A 79 8.57 0.51 8.14
N ALA A 80 8.95 1.12 9.24
CA ALA A 80 9.15 2.56 9.32
C ALA A 80 10.48 2.95 8.67
N SER A 81 11.51 2.10 8.82
CA SER A 81 12.87 2.35 8.35
C SER A 81 13.25 1.59 7.09
N ASN A 82 12.63 0.45 6.83
CA ASN A 82 12.99 -0.44 5.72
C ASN A 82 11.80 -0.68 4.79
N PRO A 83 12.02 -0.67 3.46
CA PRO A 83 10.94 -0.96 2.51
C PRO A 83 10.44 -2.40 2.64
N LEU A 84 9.13 -2.58 2.67
CA LEU A 84 8.49 -3.90 2.69
C LEU A 84 8.87 -4.72 1.46
N ARG A 85 8.89 -4.09 0.29
CA ARG A 85 9.23 -4.74 -0.99
C ARG A 85 10.59 -5.41 -0.96
N GLU A 86 11.60 -4.72 -0.39
CA GLU A 86 12.95 -5.28 -0.26
C GLU A 86 12.98 -6.48 0.69
N ALA A 87 12.24 -6.41 1.80
CA ALA A 87 12.13 -7.53 2.73
C ALA A 87 11.46 -8.75 2.08
N LEU A 88 10.40 -8.54 1.30
CA LEU A 88 9.72 -9.63 0.59
C LEU A 88 10.66 -10.31 -0.42
N GLU A 89 11.46 -9.54 -1.14
CA GLU A 89 12.42 -10.11 -2.09
C GLU A 89 13.57 -10.81 -1.38
N ARG A 90 14.20 -10.15 -0.42
CA ARG A 90 15.39 -10.67 0.28
C ARG A 90 15.09 -11.92 1.10
N ASP A 91 14.00 -11.91 1.87
CA ASP A 91 13.73 -12.96 2.86
C ASP A 91 12.79 -14.05 2.34
N TYR A 92 12.00 -13.77 1.31
CA TYR A 92 10.97 -14.71 0.82
C TYR A 92 11.06 -14.96 -0.70
N GLY A 93 11.96 -14.29 -1.39
CA GLY A 93 12.12 -14.45 -2.83
C GLY A 93 10.92 -13.98 -3.64
N ILE A 94 10.12 -13.06 -3.11
CA ILE A 94 8.91 -12.54 -3.77
C ILE A 94 9.28 -11.30 -4.56
N ARG A 95 9.08 -11.37 -5.89
CA ARG A 95 9.25 -10.23 -6.79
C ARG A 95 7.94 -9.99 -7.53
N TRP A 96 7.62 -8.72 -7.77
CA TRP A 96 6.40 -8.37 -8.48
C TRP A 96 6.54 -8.59 -9.98
N LEU A 97 5.65 -9.39 -10.56
CA LEU A 97 5.55 -9.59 -11.99
C LEU A 97 4.67 -8.52 -12.64
N HIS A 98 3.49 -8.33 -12.09
CA HIS A 98 2.53 -7.32 -12.53
C HIS A 98 1.58 -6.96 -11.38
N ALA A 99 0.81 -5.91 -11.60
CA ALA A 99 -0.25 -5.49 -10.68
C ALA A 99 -1.47 -5.02 -11.46
N ARG A 100 -2.64 -5.16 -10.85
CA ARG A 100 -3.89 -4.58 -11.33
C ARG A 100 -4.34 -3.56 -10.32
N GLN A 101 -4.77 -2.38 -10.78
CA GLN A 101 -5.22 -1.36 -9.86
C GLN A 101 -6.45 -0.63 -10.38
N VAL A 102 -7.22 -0.13 -9.41
CA VAL A 102 -8.37 0.74 -9.65
C VAL A 102 -8.12 2.04 -8.88
N ILE A 103 -8.36 3.17 -9.53
CA ILE A 103 -8.16 4.49 -8.98
C ILE A 103 -9.49 5.20 -8.91
N ARG A 104 -9.84 5.75 -7.73
CA ARG A 104 -11.08 6.48 -7.49
C ARG A 104 -10.83 7.78 -6.78
N ALA A 105 -11.69 8.75 -7.01
CA ALA A 105 -11.80 9.94 -6.17
C ALA A 105 -12.86 9.68 -5.10
N ILE A 106 -12.53 9.87 -3.84
CA ILE A 106 -13.45 9.70 -2.71
C ILE A 106 -13.35 10.88 -1.74
N PRO A 107 -14.43 11.20 -1.00
CA PRO A 107 -14.31 12.15 0.11
C PRO A 107 -13.62 11.46 1.30
N ALA A 108 -12.80 12.21 2.05
CA ALA A 108 -12.11 11.66 3.20
C ALA A 108 -13.08 11.39 4.36
N PRO A 109 -13.16 10.13 4.87
CA PRO A 109 -13.83 9.86 6.14
C PRO A 109 -13.14 10.60 7.28
N GLY A 110 -13.88 10.90 8.37
CA GLY A 110 -13.39 11.74 9.46
C GLY A 110 -12.12 11.23 10.13
N ASP A 111 -12.01 9.93 10.37
CA ASP A 111 -10.83 9.29 10.96
C ASP A 111 -9.60 9.40 10.06
N LEU A 112 -9.77 9.14 8.78
CA LEU A 112 -8.71 9.23 7.78
C LEU A 112 -8.28 10.68 7.56
N ALA A 113 -9.24 11.62 7.56
CA ALA A 113 -8.95 13.04 7.47
C ALA A 113 -8.09 13.51 8.66
N ARG A 114 -8.38 13.04 9.87
CA ARG A 114 -7.57 13.36 11.06
C ARG A 114 -6.14 12.84 10.92
N THR A 115 -5.99 11.59 10.50
CA THR A 115 -4.67 10.98 10.28
C THR A 115 -3.85 11.75 9.25
N LEU A 116 -4.49 12.21 8.19
CA LEU A 116 -3.84 12.96 7.11
C LEU A 116 -3.74 14.47 7.38
N SER A 117 -4.27 14.95 8.51
CA SER A 117 -4.26 16.38 8.88
C SER A 117 -4.95 17.27 7.85
N ILE A 118 -6.10 16.82 7.35
CA ILE A 118 -6.93 17.56 6.39
C ILE A 118 -8.36 17.68 6.90
N PRO A 119 -9.14 18.63 6.41
CA PRO A 119 -10.56 18.73 6.78
C PRO A 119 -11.34 17.49 6.36
N PRO A 120 -12.40 17.11 7.12
CA PRO A 120 -13.29 16.03 6.70
C PRO A 120 -13.88 16.30 5.31
N ARG A 121 -14.08 15.24 4.54
CA ARG A 121 -14.58 15.28 3.16
C ARG A 121 -13.62 15.91 2.14
N SER A 122 -12.39 16.23 2.51
CA SER A 122 -11.39 16.62 1.53
C SER A 122 -11.23 15.52 0.48
N ALA A 123 -10.92 15.90 -0.75
CA ALA A 123 -10.75 14.93 -1.83
C ALA A 123 -9.54 14.04 -1.57
N LEU A 124 -9.73 12.73 -1.71
CA LEU A 124 -8.67 11.74 -1.68
C LEU A 124 -8.61 11.04 -3.03
N LEU A 125 -7.41 10.68 -3.44
CA LEU A 125 -7.20 9.73 -4.51
C LEU A 125 -7.00 8.36 -3.86
N ASN A 126 -7.95 7.45 -4.09
CA ASN A 126 -7.91 6.09 -3.54
C ASN A 126 -7.41 5.13 -4.61
N ILE A 127 -6.39 4.36 -4.29
CA ILE A 127 -5.85 3.32 -5.17
C ILE A 127 -6.01 1.98 -4.47
N GLU A 128 -6.63 1.02 -5.16
CA GLU A 128 -6.68 -0.38 -4.74
C GLU A 128 -5.88 -1.21 -5.74
N ARG A 129 -4.88 -1.94 -5.24
CA ARG A 129 -3.93 -2.66 -6.08
C ARG A 129 -3.76 -4.10 -5.61
N VAL A 130 -3.87 -5.05 -6.54
CA VAL A 130 -3.47 -6.43 -6.31
C VAL A 130 -2.16 -6.66 -7.04
N SER A 131 -1.12 -7.08 -6.31
CA SER A 131 0.20 -7.37 -6.86
C SER A 131 0.46 -8.86 -6.91
N PHE A 132 0.99 -9.31 -8.05
CA PHE A 132 1.23 -10.71 -8.36
C PHE A 132 2.73 -10.98 -8.39
N SER A 133 3.14 -12.12 -7.80
CA SER A 133 4.54 -12.53 -7.78
C SER A 133 5.01 -12.99 -9.16
N GLN A 134 6.30 -13.28 -9.28
CA GLN A 134 6.92 -13.83 -10.50
C GLN A 134 6.30 -15.15 -10.94
N GLN A 135 5.60 -15.86 -10.06
CA GLN A 135 4.85 -17.09 -10.35
C GLN A 135 3.39 -16.81 -10.72
N ASN A 136 3.05 -15.53 -10.91
CA ASN A 136 1.69 -15.06 -11.19
C ASN A 136 0.69 -15.38 -10.07
N THR A 137 1.15 -15.40 -8.84
CA THR A 137 0.33 -15.64 -7.65
C THR A 137 0.02 -14.29 -6.98
N PRO A 138 -1.26 -14.00 -6.66
CA PRO A 138 -1.57 -12.78 -5.92
C PRO A 138 -1.03 -12.87 -4.50
N ILE A 139 -0.25 -11.87 -4.10
CA ILE A 139 0.43 -11.84 -2.80
C ILE A 139 -0.08 -10.70 -1.93
N GLU A 140 -0.31 -9.53 -2.52
CA GLU A 140 -0.66 -8.33 -1.76
C GLU A 140 -1.90 -7.67 -2.33
N PHE A 141 -2.80 -7.27 -1.42
CA PHE A 141 -3.86 -6.29 -1.69
C PHE A 141 -3.53 -5.02 -0.93
N LEU A 142 -3.35 -3.93 -1.67
CA LEU A 142 -2.92 -2.63 -1.14
C LEU A 142 -4.03 -1.61 -1.35
N ARG A 143 -4.38 -0.88 -0.28
CA ARG A 143 -5.21 0.32 -0.37
C ARG A 143 -4.35 1.53 -0.04
N ILE A 144 -4.36 2.52 -0.91
CA ILE A 144 -3.68 3.78 -0.69
C ILE A 144 -4.70 4.91 -0.72
N TYR A 145 -4.59 5.82 0.24
CA TYR A 145 -5.40 7.03 0.34
C TYR A 145 -4.47 8.23 0.29
N TYR A 146 -4.35 8.85 -0.89
CA TYR A 146 -3.53 10.05 -1.08
C TYR A 146 -4.36 11.30 -0.86
N ARG A 147 -3.75 12.31 -0.24
CA ARG A 147 -4.32 13.66 -0.20
C ARG A 147 -4.44 14.19 -1.62
N GLY A 148 -5.66 14.53 -2.03
CA GLY A 148 -5.91 15.03 -3.38
C GLY A 148 -5.34 16.43 -3.65
N ASP A 149 -5.10 17.22 -2.57
CA ASP A 149 -4.52 18.56 -2.69
C ASP A 149 -3.00 18.55 -2.90
N ARG A 150 -2.34 17.41 -2.66
CA ARG A 150 -0.86 17.30 -2.73
C ARG A 150 -0.35 16.23 -3.68
N TYR A 151 -1.20 15.36 -4.17
CA TYR A 151 -0.80 14.24 -5.02
C TYR A 151 -1.57 14.26 -6.33
N ALA A 152 -0.84 14.12 -7.43
CA ALA A 152 -1.41 13.92 -8.76
C ALA A 152 -0.76 12.70 -9.40
N LEU A 153 -1.57 11.87 -10.06
CA LEU A 153 -1.07 10.73 -10.81
C LEU A 153 -0.76 11.18 -12.24
N TYR A 154 0.48 10.94 -12.67
CA TYR A 154 0.95 11.27 -14.01
C TYR A 154 1.20 9.99 -14.80
N ASN A 155 0.68 9.93 -16.01
CA ASN A 155 0.91 8.83 -16.96
C ASN A 155 1.27 9.38 -18.32
N GLU A 156 2.15 8.68 -19.03
CA GLU A 156 2.32 8.82 -20.46
C GLU A 156 1.70 7.61 -21.16
N LEU A 157 0.85 7.86 -22.12
CA LEU A 157 0.17 6.81 -22.86
C LEU A 157 0.72 6.77 -24.28
N HIS A 158 1.05 5.57 -24.75
CA HIS A 158 1.56 5.35 -26.10
C HIS A 158 0.62 4.40 -26.84
N GLU A 159 0.46 4.60 -28.19
CA GLU A 159 -0.25 3.67 -29.07
C GLU A 159 0.68 2.56 -29.56
#